data_86b1f9d3d747c58cd9ffad47f958b13b
#
_entry.id   86b1f9d3d747c58cd9ffad47f958b13b
#
_cell.length_a   1.000
_cell.length_b   1.000
_cell.length_c   1.000
_cell.angle_alpha   90.00
_cell.angle_beta   90.00
_cell.angle_gamma   90.00
#
_symmetry.space_group_name_H-M   'P 1'
#
loop_
_entity.id
_entity.type
_entity.pdbx_description
1 polymer ?
#
loop_
_entity_poly.entity_id
_entity_poly.type
_entity_poly.pdbx_seq_one_letter_code
_entity_poly.pdbx_strand_id
1 'polypeptide(L)'
;MDEKALLERVPDGLYIGGEWTSGSAGTFPVFDPATGDRIKEIADASPEDGIRALDAAVAAADDWAATPARQRGEILRRAFDLLQERRDEFALLMTLEMGKPLAEASGEVTYGGEFLRWFSEEAVRIQGRYGANPEGTGRMIVSQHPVGPCFLITPWNFPLAMATRKIAPALAAGCTVVIKPAELTPLTTLYFAKLLADAGLPGGVLNVVTTTTSGKVSAPIIADSRLRKLSFTGSTEVGRKLLQQASENVLRTSMELGGNAPFVVFDDA
;
A
#
# COMPACT_ATOMS: atom_id res chain seq x y z
N MET A 1 -9.36 15.58 19.97
CA MET A 1 -9.84 15.65 18.55
C MET A 1 -11.24 15.06 18.53
N ASP A 2 -12.15 15.58 17.72
CA ASP A 2 -13.49 15.04 17.56
C ASP A 2 -13.44 13.85 16.59
N GLU A 3 -13.79 12.65 17.07
CA GLU A 3 -13.78 11.40 16.30
C GLU A 3 -14.74 11.45 15.11
N LYS A 4 -15.95 11.99 15.30
CA LYS A 4 -16.93 12.12 14.24
C LYS A 4 -16.44 13.03 13.13
N ALA A 5 -15.88 14.18 13.48
CA ALA A 5 -15.32 15.12 12.50
C ALA A 5 -14.10 14.52 11.76
N LEU A 6 -13.32 13.64 12.40
CA LEU A 6 -12.25 12.90 11.73
C LEU A 6 -12.82 11.90 10.74
N LEU A 7 -13.78 11.06 11.15
CA LEU A 7 -14.40 10.02 10.30
C LEU A 7 -15.11 10.62 9.09
N GLU A 8 -15.70 11.82 9.20
CA GLU A 8 -16.31 12.54 8.06
C GLU A 8 -15.27 12.95 7.01
N ARG A 9 -14.00 13.18 7.39
CA ARG A 9 -12.91 13.54 6.46
C ARG A 9 -12.24 12.34 5.79
N VAL A 10 -12.42 11.14 6.34
CA VAL A 10 -11.91 9.90 5.74
C VAL A 10 -12.80 9.54 4.55
N PRO A 11 -12.23 9.35 3.35
CA PRO A 11 -13.01 8.90 2.19
C PRO A 11 -13.63 7.52 2.42
N ASP A 12 -14.76 7.27 1.77
CA ASP A 12 -15.53 6.02 1.86
C ASP A 12 -15.60 5.23 0.55
N GLY A 13 -15.11 5.82 -0.55
CA GLY A 13 -15.05 5.20 -1.87
C GLY A 13 -13.79 4.37 -2.11
N LEU A 14 -13.76 3.64 -3.22
CA LEU A 14 -12.54 3.13 -3.83
C LEU A 14 -11.74 4.30 -4.42
N TYR A 15 -10.41 4.27 -4.32
CA TYR A 15 -9.57 5.28 -4.96
C TYR A 15 -8.97 4.70 -6.24
N ILE A 16 -9.50 5.11 -7.40
CA ILE A 16 -9.11 4.56 -8.71
C ILE A 16 -8.85 5.70 -9.71
N GLY A 17 -7.70 5.71 -10.34
CA GLY A 17 -7.37 6.70 -11.35
C GLY A 17 -7.22 8.14 -10.84
N GLY A 18 -7.12 8.33 -9.53
CA GLY A 18 -7.10 9.65 -8.89
C GLY A 18 -8.46 10.13 -8.40
N GLU A 19 -9.51 9.33 -8.53
CA GLU A 19 -10.88 9.66 -8.16
C GLU A 19 -11.44 8.69 -7.12
N TRP A 20 -12.36 9.20 -6.29
CA TRP A 20 -13.12 8.39 -5.35
C TRP A 20 -14.38 7.88 -6.03
N THR A 21 -14.54 6.55 -6.09
CA THR A 21 -15.66 5.91 -6.78
C THR A 21 -16.40 4.95 -5.86
N SER A 22 -17.69 4.72 -6.12
CA SER A 22 -18.44 3.67 -5.44
C SER A 22 -17.92 2.28 -5.84
N GLY A 23 -18.03 1.31 -4.93
CA GLY A 23 -17.77 -0.11 -5.22
C GLY A 23 -18.97 -0.74 -5.95
N SER A 24 -18.69 -1.61 -6.93
CA SER A 24 -19.75 -2.30 -7.69
C SER A 24 -20.37 -3.46 -6.90
N ALA A 25 -19.75 -3.91 -5.79
CA ALA A 25 -20.31 -4.91 -4.88
C ALA A 25 -21.12 -4.32 -3.71
N GLY A 26 -21.33 -2.99 -3.72
CA GLY A 26 -22.04 -2.28 -2.65
C GLY A 26 -21.11 -1.68 -1.60
N THR A 27 -21.49 -1.78 -0.33
CA THR A 27 -20.71 -1.24 0.80
C THR A 27 -20.60 -2.27 1.92
N PHE A 28 -19.64 -2.05 2.84
CA PHE A 28 -19.53 -2.85 4.07
C PHE A 28 -19.13 -1.97 5.26
N PRO A 29 -19.55 -2.36 6.48
CA PRO A 29 -19.27 -1.61 7.69
C PRO A 29 -17.85 -1.86 8.21
N VAL A 30 -17.23 -0.81 8.76
CA VAL A 30 -16.05 -0.88 9.60
C VAL A 30 -16.47 -0.67 11.04
N PHE A 31 -15.95 -1.47 11.96
CA PHE A 31 -16.32 -1.45 13.36
C PHE A 31 -15.16 -1.04 14.25
N ASP A 32 -15.46 -0.36 15.36
CA ASP A 32 -14.54 -0.19 16.47
C ASP A 32 -14.47 -1.50 17.26
N PRO A 33 -13.31 -2.17 17.33
CA PRO A 33 -13.18 -3.44 18.06
C PRO A 33 -13.32 -3.27 19.58
N ALA A 34 -13.19 -2.06 20.15
CA ALA A 34 -13.32 -1.82 21.58
C ALA A 34 -14.80 -1.75 22.02
N THR A 35 -15.67 -1.21 21.19
CA THR A 35 -17.10 -1.02 21.51
C THR A 35 -18.01 -1.97 20.73
N GLY A 36 -17.59 -2.44 19.56
CA GLY A 36 -18.41 -3.16 18.60
C GLY A 36 -19.31 -2.26 17.76
N ASP A 37 -19.20 -0.94 17.92
CA ASP A 37 -20.00 0.01 17.16
C ASP A 37 -19.50 0.15 15.73
N ARG A 38 -20.43 0.34 14.80
CA ARG A 38 -20.11 0.71 13.42
C ARG A 38 -19.63 2.16 13.37
N ILE A 39 -18.39 2.36 12.96
CA ILE A 39 -17.77 3.70 12.86
C ILE A 39 -17.89 4.31 11.47
N LYS A 40 -17.88 3.49 10.41
CA LYS A 40 -18.05 3.97 9.04
C LYS A 40 -18.55 2.87 8.12
N GLU A 41 -19.14 3.26 7.00
CA GLU A 41 -19.49 2.39 5.88
C GLU A 41 -18.65 2.79 4.67
N ILE A 42 -18.05 1.81 3.98
CA ILE A 42 -17.15 2.05 2.86
C ILE A 42 -17.48 1.16 1.67
N ALA A 43 -17.00 1.55 0.49
CA ALA A 43 -17.22 0.84 -0.76
C ALA A 43 -16.63 -0.58 -0.73
N ASP A 44 -17.39 -1.56 -1.25
CA ASP A 44 -16.97 -2.94 -1.48
C ASP A 44 -16.69 -3.15 -2.98
N ALA A 45 -15.45 -3.51 -3.31
CA ALA A 45 -15.02 -3.71 -4.68
C ALA A 45 -15.44 -5.08 -5.22
N SER A 46 -15.93 -5.10 -6.45
CA SER A 46 -16.08 -6.30 -7.25
C SER A 46 -14.75 -6.71 -7.93
N PRO A 47 -14.66 -7.90 -8.54
CA PRO A 47 -13.54 -8.28 -9.39
C PRO A 47 -13.26 -7.28 -10.53
N GLU A 48 -14.31 -6.71 -11.13
CA GLU A 48 -14.23 -5.72 -12.20
C GLU A 48 -13.62 -4.40 -11.70
N ASP A 49 -13.94 -3.98 -10.48
CA ASP A 49 -13.31 -2.83 -9.84
C ASP A 49 -11.81 -3.04 -9.64
N GLY A 50 -11.42 -4.26 -9.25
CA GLY A 50 -10.02 -4.65 -9.15
C GLY A 50 -9.27 -4.53 -10.49
N ILE A 51 -9.90 -4.95 -11.59
CA ILE A 51 -9.34 -4.78 -12.94
C ILE A 51 -9.30 -3.31 -13.34
N ARG A 52 -10.33 -2.51 -13.07
CA ARG A 52 -10.30 -1.06 -13.33
C ARG A 52 -9.15 -0.37 -12.60
N ALA A 53 -8.87 -0.78 -11.34
CA ALA A 53 -7.73 -0.26 -10.60
C ALA A 53 -6.38 -0.65 -11.24
N LEU A 54 -6.26 -1.88 -11.77
CA LEU A 54 -5.10 -2.28 -12.53
C LEU A 54 -4.99 -1.52 -13.86
N ASP A 55 -6.09 -1.32 -14.58
CA ASP A 55 -6.13 -0.53 -15.82
C ASP A 55 -5.60 0.88 -15.58
N ALA A 56 -6.04 1.54 -14.50
CA ALA A 56 -5.55 2.86 -14.12
C ALA A 56 -4.06 2.85 -13.78
N ALA A 57 -3.59 1.83 -13.06
CA ALA A 57 -2.17 1.66 -12.74
C ALA A 57 -1.32 1.43 -14.00
N VAL A 58 -1.80 0.64 -14.96
CA VAL A 58 -1.13 0.39 -16.24
C VAL A 58 -1.08 1.68 -17.08
N ALA A 59 -2.20 2.42 -17.16
CA ALA A 59 -2.26 3.66 -17.94
C ALA A 59 -1.28 4.74 -17.42
N ALA A 60 -1.05 4.79 -16.10
CA ALA A 60 -0.14 5.74 -15.49
C ALA A 60 1.34 5.27 -15.46
N ALA A 61 1.63 4.01 -15.83
CA ALA A 61 2.93 3.39 -15.55
C ALA A 61 4.09 4.05 -16.30
N ASP A 62 3.95 4.33 -17.60
CA ASP A 62 5.03 4.88 -18.43
C ASP A 62 5.36 6.33 -18.03
N ASP A 63 4.35 7.17 -17.81
CA ASP A 63 4.53 8.55 -17.38
C ASP A 63 5.18 8.63 -16.00
N TRP A 64 4.75 7.76 -15.06
CA TRP A 64 5.35 7.70 -13.74
C TRP A 64 6.79 7.18 -13.76
N ALA A 65 7.08 6.16 -14.57
CA ALA A 65 8.43 5.65 -14.78
C ALA A 65 9.36 6.71 -15.38
N ALA A 66 8.85 7.54 -16.31
CA ALA A 66 9.57 8.64 -16.94
C ALA A 66 9.71 9.87 -16.01
N THR A 67 8.91 9.98 -14.95
CA THR A 67 8.98 11.08 -13.99
C THR A 67 10.36 11.09 -13.31
N PRO A 68 11.08 12.24 -13.32
CA PRO A 68 12.40 12.34 -12.72
C PRO A 68 12.43 11.87 -11.26
N ALA A 69 13.46 11.12 -10.89
CA ALA A 69 13.62 10.56 -9.54
C ALA A 69 13.51 11.63 -8.44
N ARG A 70 14.03 12.84 -8.69
CA ARG A 70 13.89 13.99 -7.77
C ARG A 70 12.43 14.34 -7.54
N GLN A 71 11.61 14.40 -8.57
CA GLN A 71 10.19 14.74 -8.43
C GLN A 71 9.42 13.67 -7.65
N ARG A 72 9.71 12.38 -7.90
CA ARG A 72 9.12 11.28 -7.12
C ARG A 72 9.52 11.38 -5.64
N GLY A 73 10.79 11.67 -5.37
CA GLY A 73 11.30 11.88 -4.01
C GLY A 73 10.62 13.07 -3.30
N GLU A 74 10.44 14.19 -3.99
CA GLU A 74 9.78 15.39 -3.43
C GLU A 74 8.29 15.13 -3.08
N ILE A 75 7.57 14.32 -3.86
CA ILE A 75 6.21 13.91 -3.53
C ILE A 75 6.19 13.08 -2.23
N LEU A 76 7.09 12.10 -2.12
CA LEU A 76 7.21 11.29 -0.89
C LEU A 76 7.63 12.14 0.32
N ARG A 77 8.49 13.14 0.12
CA ARG A 77 8.89 14.07 1.19
C ARG A 77 7.71 14.91 1.67
N ARG A 78 6.93 15.49 0.75
CA ARG A 78 5.70 16.21 1.11
C ARG A 78 4.69 15.31 1.82
N ALA A 79 4.56 14.05 1.38
CA ALA A 79 3.70 13.08 2.05
C ALA A 79 4.16 12.81 3.49
N PHE A 80 5.48 12.71 3.74
CA PHE A 80 6.02 12.62 5.09
C PHE A 80 5.65 13.84 5.93
N ASP A 81 5.88 15.05 5.41
CA ASP A 81 5.62 16.29 6.13
C ASP A 81 4.12 16.42 6.47
N LEU A 82 3.22 16.15 5.51
CA LEU A 82 1.77 16.12 5.74
C LEU A 82 1.35 15.03 6.76
N LEU A 83 2.02 13.88 6.76
CA LEU A 83 1.75 12.83 7.74
C LEU A 83 2.14 13.30 9.16
N GLN A 84 3.25 14.04 9.32
CA GLN A 84 3.62 14.61 10.62
C GLN A 84 2.63 15.69 11.07
N GLU A 85 2.14 16.53 10.17
CA GLU A 85 1.10 17.54 10.46
C GLU A 85 -0.22 16.90 10.90
N ARG A 86 -0.60 15.75 10.31
CA ARG A 86 -1.84 15.00 10.61
C ARG A 86 -1.62 13.82 11.56
N ARG A 87 -0.51 13.82 12.31
CA ARG A 87 -0.10 12.72 13.17
C ARG A 87 -1.20 12.22 14.09
N ASP A 88 -1.84 13.14 14.79
CA ASP A 88 -2.87 12.80 15.78
C ASP A 88 -4.14 12.25 15.12
N GLU A 89 -4.44 12.68 13.89
CA GLU A 89 -5.56 12.15 13.09
C GLU A 89 -5.32 10.68 12.72
N PHE A 90 -4.12 10.36 12.21
CA PHE A 90 -3.77 8.99 11.85
C PHE A 90 -3.69 8.09 13.09
N ALA A 91 -3.15 8.58 14.21
CA ALA A 91 -3.09 7.82 15.45
C ALA A 91 -4.49 7.50 15.97
N LEU A 92 -5.39 8.50 16.03
CA LEU A 92 -6.77 8.30 16.46
C LEU A 92 -7.52 7.35 15.52
N LEU A 93 -7.37 7.50 14.20
CA LEU A 93 -8.03 6.64 13.21
C LEU A 93 -7.61 5.17 13.37
N MET A 94 -6.31 4.90 13.58
CA MET A 94 -5.82 3.55 13.85
C MET A 94 -6.34 2.98 15.18
N THR A 95 -6.47 3.82 16.22
CA THR A 95 -7.09 3.39 17.47
C THR A 95 -8.54 2.98 17.25
N LEU A 96 -9.31 3.76 16.49
CA LEU A 96 -10.73 3.50 16.23
C LEU A 96 -10.96 2.24 15.39
N GLU A 97 -10.18 2.01 14.32
CA GLU A 97 -10.44 0.85 13.43
C GLU A 97 -9.72 -0.43 13.85
N MET A 98 -8.61 -0.33 14.60
CA MET A 98 -7.77 -1.49 14.95
C MET A 98 -7.76 -1.81 16.45
N GLY A 99 -8.07 -0.83 17.31
CA GLY A 99 -8.17 -1.02 18.75
C GLY A 99 -6.84 -0.92 19.50
N LYS A 100 -5.72 -0.58 18.87
CA LYS A 100 -4.47 -0.35 19.60
C LYS A 100 -4.51 0.93 20.44
N PRO A 101 -3.80 0.99 21.58
CA PRO A 101 -3.70 2.21 22.38
C PRO A 101 -3.17 3.39 21.56
N LEU A 102 -3.66 4.60 21.84
CA LEU A 102 -3.29 5.81 21.11
C LEU A 102 -1.76 6.08 21.12
N ALA A 103 -1.08 5.73 22.22
CA ALA A 103 0.37 5.85 22.32
C ALA A 103 1.10 4.92 21.32
N GLU A 104 0.62 3.68 21.14
CA GLU A 104 1.16 2.73 20.16
C GLU A 104 0.82 3.16 18.73
N ALA A 105 -0.40 3.65 18.50
CA ALA A 105 -0.81 4.20 17.23
C ALA A 105 0.06 5.40 16.82
N SER A 106 0.36 6.30 17.78
CA SER A 106 1.31 7.40 17.56
C SER A 106 2.73 6.91 17.25
N GLY A 107 3.17 5.82 17.89
CA GLY A 107 4.42 5.12 17.55
C GLY A 107 4.42 4.58 16.12
N GLU A 108 3.28 4.03 15.67
CA GLU A 108 3.12 3.54 14.29
C GLU A 108 3.18 4.68 13.27
N VAL A 109 2.64 5.87 13.56
CA VAL A 109 2.79 7.03 12.67
C VAL A 109 4.27 7.39 12.48
N THR A 110 5.07 7.35 13.54
CA THR A 110 6.52 7.55 13.43
C THR A 110 7.16 6.47 12.54
N TYR A 111 6.90 5.21 12.86
CA TYR A 111 7.46 4.07 12.14
C TYR A 111 7.05 4.05 10.66
N GLY A 112 5.76 4.23 10.37
CA GLY A 112 5.24 4.28 9.01
C GLY A 112 5.73 5.50 8.23
N GLY A 113 5.89 6.64 8.90
CA GLY A 113 6.42 7.88 8.32
C GLY A 113 7.88 7.74 7.87
N GLU A 114 8.72 7.00 8.61
CA GLU A 114 10.12 6.81 8.25
C GLU A 114 10.29 6.09 6.90
N PHE A 115 9.35 5.27 6.44
CA PHE A 115 9.40 4.72 5.07
C PHE A 115 9.24 5.81 4.02
N LEU A 116 8.35 6.78 4.23
CA LEU A 116 8.19 7.90 3.29
C LEU A 116 9.47 8.74 3.25
N ARG A 117 10.01 9.09 4.41
CA ARG A 117 11.24 9.86 4.54
C ARG A 117 12.42 9.14 3.88
N TRP A 118 12.67 7.88 4.26
CA TRP A 118 13.77 7.08 3.72
C TRP A 118 13.70 6.97 2.19
N PHE A 119 12.55 6.56 1.66
CA PHE A 119 12.41 6.36 0.22
C PHE A 119 12.31 7.66 -0.59
N SER A 120 11.98 8.79 0.04
CA SER A 120 12.14 10.10 -0.60
C SER A 120 13.61 10.40 -0.93
N GLU A 121 14.51 9.99 -0.04
CA GLU A 121 15.96 10.16 -0.20
C GLU A 121 16.55 9.09 -1.12
N GLU A 122 16.07 7.84 -1.05
CA GLU A 122 16.54 6.73 -1.87
C GLU A 122 16.11 6.83 -3.34
N ALA A 123 15.04 7.54 -3.65
CA ALA A 123 14.57 7.69 -5.03
C ALA A 123 15.68 8.17 -5.98
N VAL A 124 16.55 9.09 -5.53
CA VAL A 124 17.65 9.65 -6.32
C VAL A 124 18.95 8.83 -6.25
N ARG A 125 18.98 7.75 -5.45
CA ARG A 125 20.16 6.88 -5.27
C ARG A 125 20.07 5.57 -6.05
N ILE A 126 19.04 5.40 -6.88
CA ILE A 126 18.90 4.24 -7.76
C ILE A 126 19.96 4.35 -8.88
N GLN A 127 21.09 3.67 -8.67
CA GLN A 127 22.25 3.76 -9.56
C GLN A 127 22.43 2.50 -10.39
N GLY A 128 22.99 2.68 -11.60
CA GLY A 128 23.48 1.61 -12.44
C GLY A 128 24.95 1.28 -12.18
N ARG A 129 25.52 0.50 -13.09
CA ARG A 129 26.95 0.16 -13.07
C ARG A 129 27.56 0.46 -14.43
N TYR A 130 28.82 0.86 -14.44
CA TYR A 130 29.63 1.01 -15.62
C TYR A 130 30.98 0.33 -15.40
N GLY A 131 31.47 -0.44 -16.37
CA GLY A 131 32.73 -1.12 -16.26
C GLY A 131 33.24 -1.67 -17.57
N ALA A 132 34.44 -2.25 -17.58
CA ALA A 132 34.93 -3.07 -18.69
C ALA A 132 34.46 -4.52 -18.50
N ASN A 133 34.30 -5.27 -19.60
CA ASN A 133 34.18 -6.72 -19.53
C ASN A 133 35.53 -7.34 -19.07
N PRO A 134 35.55 -8.60 -18.59
CA PRO A 134 36.75 -9.24 -18.10
C PRO A 134 37.89 -9.26 -19.11
N GLU A 135 37.60 -9.41 -20.37
CA GLU A 135 38.58 -9.46 -21.48
C GLU A 135 39.11 -8.08 -21.90
N GLY A 136 38.59 -7.00 -21.36
CA GLY A 136 38.97 -5.61 -21.69
C GLY A 136 38.57 -5.14 -23.10
N THR A 137 37.79 -5.92 -23.84
CA THR A 137 37.43 -5.66 -25.22
C THR A 137 36.15 -4.82 -25.40
N GLY A 138 35.38 -4.62 -24.31
CA GLY A 138 34.10 -3.90 -24.34
C GLY A 138 33.82 -3.13 -23.05
N ARG A 139 32.73 -2.34 -23.11
CA ARG A 139 32.19 -1.62 -21.94
C ARG A 139 30.81 -2.18 -21.62
N MET A 140 30.56 -2.36 -20.31
CA MET A 140 29.27 -2.79 -19.78
C MET A 140 28.58 -1.61 -19.12
N ILE A 141 27.32 -1.36 -19.47
CA ILE A 141 26.43 -0.41 -18.83
C ILE A 141 25.24 -1.21 -18.30
N VAL A 142 24.98 -1.11 -17.00
CA VAL A 142 23.81 -1.70 -16.34
C VAL A 142 22.94 -0.55 -15.83
N SER A 143 21.70 -0.52 -16.24
CA SER A 143 20.69 0.43 -15.77
C SER A 143 19.61 -0.28 -14.98
N GLN A 144 19.02 0.45 -14.01
CA GLN A 144 17.87 -0.01 -13.23
C GLN A 144 16.60 0.60 -13.81
N HIS A 145 15.57 -0.20 -13.96
CA HIS A 145 14.26 0.21 -14.47
C HIS A 145 13.15 -0.20 -13.50
N PRO A 146 12.03 0.57 -13.41
CA PRO A 146 10.84 0.15 -12.70
C PRO A 146 10.37 -1.22 -13.19
N VAL A 147 9.89 -2.07 -12.28
CA VAL A 147 9.33 -3.37 -12.67
C VAL A 147 7.98 -3.21 -13.40
N GLY A 148 7.26 -2.13 -13.15
CA GLY A 148 5.93 -1.84 -13.67
C GLY A 148 4.84 -1.90 -12.59
N PRO A 149 3.56 -2.14 -12.95
CA PRO A 149 2.46 -2.18 -12.01
C PRO A 149 2.64 -3.24 -10.92
N CYS A 150 2.40 -2.85 -9.67
CA CYS A 150 2.54 -3.68 -8.47
C CYS A 150 1.19 -3.87 -7.79
N PHE A 151 0.89 -5.09 -7.33
CA PHE A 151 -0.24 -5.37 -6.46
C PHE A 151 0.25 -5.62 -5.04
N LEU A 152 -0.26 -4.84 -4.09
CA LEU A 152 0.12 -4.85 -2.68
C LEU A 152 -1.05 -5.30 -1.83
N ILE A 153 -0.84 -6.27 -0.94
CA ILE A 153 -1.85 -6.77 -0.01
C ILE A 153 -1.30 -6.65 1.40
N THR A 154 -2.04 -5.97 2.30
CA THR A 154 -1.60 -5.66 3.66
C THR A 154 -2.53 -6.25 4.72
N PRO A 155 -1.99 -6.65 5.88
CA PRO A 155 -2.75 -7.13 7.02
C PRO A 155 -3.33 -5.97 7.84
N TRP A 156 -4.09 -6.32 8.88
CA TRP A 156 -4.81 -5.39 9.75
C TRP A 156 -3.99 -4.82 10.92
N ASN A 157 -2.90 -5.47 11.32
CA ASN A 157 -2.22 -5.20 12.60
C ASN A 157 -1.40 -3.89 12.64
N PHE A 158 -0.93 -3.41 11.49
CA PHE A 158 -0.22 -2.13 11.32
C PHE A 158 -0.74 -1.42 10.07
N PRO A 159 -1.96 -0.83 10.11
CA PRO A 159 -2.67 -0.35 8.92
C PRO A 159 -1.89 0.72 8.14
N LEU A 160 -1.18 1.61 8.83
CA LEU A 160 -0.35 2.64 8.20
C LEU A 160 1.01 2.08 7.77
N ALA A 161 1.74 1.46 8.69
CA ALA A 161 3.13 1.06 8.43
C ALA A 161 3.23 -0.05 7.37
N MET A 162 2.27 -0.98 7.31
CA MET A 162 2.26 -2.01 6.25
C MET A 162 1.94 -1.43 4.88
N ALA A 163 1.13 -0.38 4.80
CA ALA A 163 0.88 0.34 3.56
C ALA A 163 2.11 1.16 3.13
N THR A 164 2.65 2.01 4.01
CA THR A 164 3.76 2.91 3.67
C THR A 164 5.03 2.15 3.26
N ARG A 165 5.39 1.06 3.96
CA ARG A 165 6.58 0.25 3.66
C ARG A 165 6.55 -0.46 2.30
N LYS A 166 5.35 -0.61 1.70
CA LYS A 166 5.18 -1.18 0.37
C LYS A 166 4.98 -0.09 -0.69
N ILE A 167 4.17 0.92 -0.39
CA ILE A 167 3.86 2.02 -1.32
C ILE A 167 5.10 2.89 -1.55
N ALA A 168 5.78 3.35 -0.49
CA ALA A 168 6.89 4.29 -0.62
C ALA A 168 8.03 3.77 -1.52
N PRO A 169 8.58 2.55 -1.34
CA PRO A 169 9.60 2.02 -2.24
C PRO A 169 9.11 1.79 -3.67
N ALA A 170 7.84 1.39 -3.86
CA ALA A 170 7.26 1.22 -5.19
C ALA A 170 7.22 2.55 -5.95
N LEU A 171 6.71 3.60 -5.31
CA LEU A 171 6.65 4.95 -5.89
C LEU A 171 8.04 5.53 -6.14
N ALA A 172 8.96 5.40 -5.20
CA ALA A 172 10.35 5.84 -5.36
C ALA A 172 11.03 5.19 -6.56
N ALA A 173 10.78 3.89 -6.76
CA ALA A 173 11.32 3.13 -7.89
C ALA A 173 10.65 3.45 -9.24
N GLY A 174 9.57 4.25 -9.28
CA GLY A 174 8.82 4.58 -10.49
C GLY A 174 7.77 3.52 -10.87
N CYS A 175 7.33 2.69 -9.93
CA CYS A 175 6.27 1.70 -10.13
C CYS A 175 4.91 2.29 -9.75
N THR A 176 3.86 1.89 -10.46
CA THR A 176 2.48 2.17 -10.09
C THR A 176 1.92 1.06 -9.19
N VAL A 177 0.86 1.36 -8.45
CA VAL A 177 0.40 0.52 -7.35
C VAL A 177 -1.11 0.35 -7.38
N VAL A 178 -1.56 -0.89 -7.22
CA VAL A 178 -2.88 -1.23 -6.69
C VAL A 178 -2.66 -1.81 -5.29
N ILE A 179 -3.32 -1.27 -4.27
CA ILE A 179 -3.26 -1.80 -2.91
C ILE A 179 -4.63 -2.26 -2.42
N LYS A 180 -4.65 -3.44 -1.81
CA LYS A 180 -5.80 -3.99 -1.10
C LYS A 180 -5.47 -4.07 0.40
N PRO A 181 -5.95 -3.14 1.23
CA PRO A 181 -5.84 -3.25 2.69
C PRO A 181 -6.72 -4.38 3.23
N ALA A 182 -6.48 -4.78 4.49
CA ALA A 182 -7.39 -5.68 5.19
C ALA A 182 -8.79 -5.04 5.33
N GLU A 183 -9.83 -5.87 5.24
CA GLU A 183 -11.23 -5.42 5.40
C GLU A 183 -11.53 -4.88 6.82
N LEU A 184 -10.77 -5.32 7.81
CA LEU A 184 -10.95 -4.87 9.20
C LEU A 184 -10.40 -3.47 9.46
N THR A 185 -9.37 -3.04 8.71
CA THR A 185 -8.66 -1.78 8.94
C THR A 185 -8.36 -1.02 7.63
N PRO A 186 -9.38 -0.67 6.87
CA PRO A 186 -9.20 -0.02 5.56
C PRO A 186 -9.09 1.51 5.64
N LEU A 187 -9.64 2.13 6.71
CA LEU A 187 -9.79 3.58 6.80
C LEU A 187 -8.46 4.32 6.79
N THR A 188 -7.47 3.81 7.52
CA THR A 188 -6.12 4.38 7.54
C THR A 188 -5.49 4.40 6.15
N THR A 189 -5.64 3.32 5.35
CA THR A 189 -5.11 3.27 3.98
C THR A 189 -5.86 4.21 3.05
N LEU A 190 -7.19 4.34 3.18
CA LEU A 190 -7.98 5.30 2.40
C LEU A 190 -7.57 6.74 2.73
N TYR A 191 -7.40 7.06 4.03
CA TYR A 191 -6.95 8.38 4.45
C TYR A 191 -5.51 8.68 4.02
N PHE A 192 -4.65 7.66 3.98
CA PHE A 192 -3.30 7.77 3.44
C PHE A 192 -3.28 7.99 1.92
N ALA A 193 -4.19 7.38 1.16
CA ALA A 193 -4.34 7.66 -0.27
C ALA A 193 -4.72 9.12 -0.52
N LYS A 194 -5.66 9.67 0.29
CA LYS A 194 -6.00 11.09 0.25
C LYS A 194 -4.79 11.97 0.54
N LEU A 195 -3.99 11.62 1.56
CA LEU A 195 -2.77 12.36 1.90
C LEU A 195 -1.77 12.36 0.75
N LEU A 196 -1.59 11.23 0.05
CA LEU A 196 -0.69 11.16 -1.12
C LEU A 196 -1.21 12.01 -2.29
N ALA A 197 -2.53 12.05 -2.51
CA ALA A 197 -3.13 12.96 -3.48
C ALA A 197 -2.88 14.43 -3.10
N ASP A 198 -3.07 14.80 -1.81
CA ASP A 198 -2.76 16.13 -1.28
C ASP A 198 -1.25 16.49 -1.43
N ALA A 199 -0.36 15.48 -1.38
CA ALA A 199 1.07 15.63 -1.64
C ALA A 199 1.41 15.82 -3.15
N GLY A 200 0.43 15.70 -4.03
CA GLY A 200 0.58 15.89 -5.48
C GLY A 200 0.95 14.59 -6.24
N LEU A 201 0.61 13.42 -5.70
CA LEU A 201 0.75 12.17 -6.45
C LEU A 201 -0.23 12.15 -7.63
N PRO A 202 0.23 11.90 -8.88
CA PRO A 202 -0.65 11.86 -10.04
C PRO A 202 -1.70 10.76 -9.96
N GLY A 203 -2.88 10.99 -10.55
CA GLY A 203 -3.94 9.99 -10.65
C GLY A 203 -3.46 8.70 -11.33
N GLY A 204 -3.97 7.56 -10.87
CA GLY A 204 -3.59 6.24 -11.40
C GLY A 204 -2.27 5.66 -10.85
N VAL A 205 -1.37 6.48 -10.32
CA VAL A 205 -0.10 5.98 -9.75
C VAL A 205 -0.33 5.15 -8.49
N LEU A 206 -1.31 5.53 -7.65
CA LEU A 206 -1.82 4.73 -6.55
C LEU A 206 -3.32 4.50 -6.73
N ASN A 207 -3.73 3.25 -6.54
CA ASN A 207 -5.14 2.84 -6.55
C ASN A 207 -5.41 1.99 -5.31
N VAL A 208 -6.54 2.22 -4.63
CA VAL A 208 -6.94 1.49 -3.42
C VAL A 208 -8.26 0.79 -3.64
N VAL A 209 -8.30 -0.52 -3.43
CA VAL A 209 -9.50 -1.35 -3.53
C VAL A 209 -9.77 -2.03 -2.19
N THR A 210 -10.87 -1.65 -1.56
CA THR A 210 -11.38 -2.26 -0.32
C THR A 210 -12.41 -3.32 -0.67
N THR A 211 -12.38 -4.50 -0.01
CA THR A 211 -13.33 -5.57 -0.32
C THR A 211 -13.44 -6.59 0.80
N THR A 212 -14.64 -7.13 0.97
CA THR A 212 -14.94 -8.28 1.84
C THR A 212 -14.65 -9.63 1.14
N THR A 213 -14.48 -9.65 -0.18
CA THR A 213 -14.23 -10.86 -0.98
C THR A 213 -12.81 -10.89 -1.55
N SER A 214 -11.81 -10.72 -0.68
CA SER A 214 -10.39 -10.54 -1.01
C SER A 214 -9.87 -11.49 -2.10
N GLY A 215 -10.17 -12.79 -2.00
CA GLY A 215 -9.72 -13.78 -2.99
C GLY A 215 -10.33 -13.57 -4.39
N LYS A 216 -11.62 -13.20 -4.46
CA LYS A 216 -12.32 -12.98 -5.74
C LYS A 216 -11.79 -11.74 -6.47
N VAL A 217 -11.50 -10.66 -5.73
CA VAL A 217 -10.95 -9.43 -6.30
C VAL A 217 -9.47 -9.57 -6.66
N SER A 218 -8.69 -10.28 -5.84
CA SER A 218 -7.25 -10.43 -6.07
C SER A 218 -6.90 -11.38 -7.21
N ALA A 219 -7.66 -12.46 -7.39
CA ALA A 219 -7.33 -13.48 -8.39
C ALA A 219 -7.24 -12.96 -9.83
N PRO A 220 -8.21 -12.18 -10.36
CA PRO A 220 -8.11 -11.63 -11.71
C PRO A 220 -6.97 -10.62 -11.85
N ILE A 221 -6.66 -9.83 -10.82
CA ILE A 221 -5.52 -8.90 -10.83
C ILE A 221 -4.21 -9.68 -10.98
N ILE A 222 -4.04 -10.77 -10.21
CA ILE A 222 -2.81 -11.59 -10.24
C ILE A 222 -2.69 -12.35 -11.57
N ALA A 223 -3.81 -12.78 -12.16
CA ALA A 223 -3.83 -13.49 -13.43
C ALA A 223 -3.58 -12.57 -14.65
N ASP A 224 -3.69 -11.25 -14.48
CA ASP A 224 -3.47 -10.31 -15.59
C ASP A 224 -1.97 -10.18 -15.92
N SER A 225 -1.64 -10.41 -17.20
CA SER A 225 -0.25 -10.39 -17.68
C SER A 225 0.44 -9.02 -17.61
N ARG A 226 -0.32 -7.94 -17.39
CA ARG A 226 0.20 -6.57 -17.22
C ARG A 226 0.71 -6.31 -15.81
N LEU A 227 0.29 -7.12 -14.81
CA LEU A 227 0.85 -7.07 -13.47
C LEU A 227 2.31 -7.55 -13.48
N ARG A 228 3.19 -6.91 -12.74
CA ARG A 228 4.63 -7.23 -12.73
C ARG A 228 5.15 -7.70 -11.37
N LYS A 229 4.50 -7.31 -10.31
CA LYS A 229 4.96 -7.66 -8.95
C LYS A 229 3.76 -7.83 -8.01
N LEU A 230 3.86 -8.84 -7.16
CA LEU A 230 2.97 -9.06 -6.03
C LEU A 230 3.75 -8.91 -4.71
N SER A 231 3.25 -8.08 -3.79
CA SER A 231 3.77 -8.02 -2.42
C SER A 231 2.66 -8.28 -1.42
N PHE A 232 2.89 -9.22 -0.54
CA PHE A 232 1.92 -9.67 0.46
C PHE A 232 2.55 -9.69 1.85
N THR A 233 1.79 -9.28 2.85
CA THR A 233 2.08 -9.55 4.27
C THR A 233 0.83 -10.15 4.90
N GLY A 234 0.99 -11.30 5.57
CA GLY A 234 -0.11 -12.01 6.22
C GLY A 234 0.22 -13.47 6.55
N SER A 235 -0.81 -14.33 6.61
CA SER A 235 -0.61 -15.74 6.99
C SER A 235 0.15 -16.53 5.91
N THR A 236 0.93 -17.52 6.37
CA THR A 236 1.68 -18.43 5.49
C THR A 236 0.75 -19.20 4.55
N GLU A 237 -0.45 -19.58 5.01
CA GLU A 237 -1.42 -20.30 4.17
C GLU A 237 -1.87 -19.44 2.97
N VAL A 238 -2.27 -18.20 3.21
CA VAL A 238 -2.67 -17.28 2.15
C VAL A 238 -1.48 -16.96 1.23
N GLY A 239 -0.29 -16.75 1.80
CA GLY A 239 0.93 -16.52 1.02
C GLY A 239 1.25 -17.64 0.04
N ARG A 240 1.08 -18.91 0.44
CA ARG A 240 1.25 -20.08 -0.47
C ARG A 240 0.26 -20.06 -1.63
N LYS A 241 -1.03 -19.75 -1.36
CA LYS A 241 -2.06 -19.63 -2.41
C LYS A 241 -1.71 -18.51 -3.40
N LEU A 242 -1.27 -17.38 -2.90
CA LEU A 242 -0.86 -16.24 -3.74
C LEU A 242 0.39 -16.55 -4.57
N LEU A 243 1.37 -17.28 -4.01
CA LEU A 243 2.55 -17.72 -4.76
C LEU A 243 2.19 -18.69 -5.88
N GLN A 244 1.25 -19.61 -5.65
CA GLN A 244 0.74 -20.51 -6.70
C GLN A 244 0.09 -19.71 -7.84
N GLN A 245 -0.76 -18.72 -7.53
CA GLN A 245 -1.35 -17.85 -8.55
C GLN A 245 -0.30 -17.01 -9.29
N ALA A 246 0.68 -16.45 -8.56
CA ALA A 246 1.75 -15.65 -9.13
C ALA A 246 2.67 -16.43 -10.07
N SER A 247 2.79 -17.75 -9.91
CA SER A 247 3.64 -18.60 -10.73
C SER A 247 3.17 -18.71 -12.18
N GLU A 248 1.88 -18.56 -12.45
CA GLU A 248 1.32 -18.62 -13.81
C GLU A 248 1.93 -17.56 -14.76
N ASN A 249 2.14 -16.34 -14.23
CA ASN A 249 2.75 -15.23 -14.96
C ASN A 249 4.21 -14.98 -14.54
N VAL A 250 4.81 -15.87 -13.74
CA VAL A 250 6.18 -15.73 -13.21
C VAL A 250 6.40 -14.35 -12.56
N LEU A 251 5.42 -13.88 -11.77
CA LEU A 251 5.48 -12.57 -11.14
C LEU A 251 6.64 -12.48 -10.16
N ARG A 252 7.26 -11.32 -10.07
CA ARG A 252 8.15 -11.02 -8.93
C ARG A 252 7.32 -10.95 -7.65
N THR A 253 7.71 -11.70 -6.63
CA THR A 253 7.00 -11.75 -5.36
C THR A 253 7.87 -11.24 -4.22
N SER A 254 7.22 -10.61 -3.23
CA SER A 254 7.79 -10.30 -1.91
C SER A 254 6.76 -10.68 -0.87
N MET A 255 7.12 -11.68 -0.04
CA MET A 255 6.21 -12.29 0.93
C MET A 255 6.76 -12.10 2.34
N GLU A 256 5.99 -11.43 3.20
CA GLU A 256 6.22 -11.34 4.63
C GLU A 256 5.17 -12.22 5.31
N LEU A 257 5.60 -13.31 5.89
CA LEU A 257 4.71 -14.38 6.36
C LEU A 257 4.89 -14.60 7.87
N GLY A 258 4.03 -15.47 8.44
CA GLY A 258 4.12 -15.83 9.84
C GLY A 258 5.44 -16.52 10.18
N GLY A 259 5.93 -16.25 11.37
CA GLY A 259 7.12 -16.84 11.95
C GLY A 259 6.86 -17.36 13.37
N ASN A 260 7.92 -17.76 14.07
CA ASN A 260 7.86 -18.17 15.46
C ASN A 260 7.73 -16.93 16.37
N ALA A 261 6.66 -16.89 17.17
CA ALA A 261 6.45 -15.88 18.19
C ALA A 261 5.97 -16.58 19.48
N PRO A 262 6.87 -17.24 20.23
CA PRO A 262 6.47 -17.96 21.43
C PRO A 262 5.98 -16.96 22.50
N PHE A 263 4.81 -17.24 23.04
CA PHE A 263 4.25 -16.56 24.21
C PHE A 263 4.18 -17.59 25.34
N VAL A 264 4.92 -17.34 26.42
CA VAL A 264 5.05 -18.28 27.53
C VAL A 264 4.35 -17.69 28.75
N VAL A 265 3.37 -18.43 29.29
CA VAL A 265 2.69 -18.10 30.53
C VAL A 265 3.16 -19.11 31.58
N PHE A 266 3.75 -18.63 32.68
CA PHE A 266 4.13 -19.46 33.82
C PHE A 266 2.93 -19.67 34.75
N ASP A 267 3.05 -20.67 35.66
CA ASP A 267 1.95 -21.06 36.56
C ASP A 267 1.53 -19.98 37.56
N ASP A 268 2.39 -19.01 37.79
CA ASP A 268 2.20 -17.89 38.70
C ASP A 268 1.74 -16.57 38.05
N ALA A 269 1.39 -16.61 36.76
CA ALA A 269 0.95 -15.43 36.00
C ALA A 269 -0.50 -15.02 36.31
#